data_fc096984765a620e5f240a13cc8d2f9b
#
_entry.id   fc096984765a620e5f240a13cc8d2f9b
#
_cell.length_a   1.000
_cell.length_b   1.000
_cell.length_c   1.000
_cell.angle_alpha   90.00
_cell.angle_beta   90.00
_cell.angle_gamma   90.00
#
_symmetry.space_group_name_H-M   'P 1'
#
loop_
_entity.id
_entity.type
_entity.pdbx_description
1 polymer ?
#
loop_
_entity_poly.entity_id
_entity_poly.type
_entity_poly.pdbx_seq_one_letter_code
_entity_poly.pdbx_strand_id
1 'polypeptide(L)'
;MATLWLVTAALLEVGGDALMRVGLRGQVWGYGLGTILLAAYGLLVNLPALSFGRSLGLYIAVFFIVSQALAWLLFGERPSLVIIIGGTLIVAGGAVLLVGGR
;
A
#
# COMPACT_ATOMS: atom_id res chain seq x y z
N MET A 1 -6.28 5.96 -15.16
CA MET A 1 -6.35 4.51 -14.98
C MET A 1 -5.24 3.96 -14.13
N ALA A 2 -3.99 4.47 -14.32
CA ALA A 2 -2.87 4.00 -13.50
C ALA A 2 -3.13 4.17 -12.00
N THR A 3 -3.79 5.25 -11.59
CA THR A 3 -4.07 5.51 -10.18
C THR A 3 -5.00 4.46 -9.58
N LEU A 4 -6.06 4.09 -10.30
CA LEU A 4 -7.00 3.08 -9.82
C LEU A 4 -6.32 1.73 -9.64
N TRP A 5 -5.47 1.38 -10.59
CA TRP A 5 -4.73 0.14 -10.52
C TRP A 5 -3.77 0.13 -9.32
N LEU A 6 -3.09 1.25 -9.07
CA LEU A 6 -2.19 1.36 -7.93
C LEU A 6 -2.94 1.30 -6.61
N VAL A 7 -4.12 1.92 -6.53
CA VAL A 7 -4.95 1.86 -5.32
C VAL A 7 -5.41 0.43 -5.07
N THR A 8 -5.81 -0.29 -6.12
CA THR A 8 -6.23 -1.69 -5.98
C THR A 8 -5.08 -2.54 -5.46
N ALA A 9 -3.88 -2.36 -6.03
CA ALA A 9 -2.71 -3.09 -5.55
C ALA A 9 -2.40 -2.76 -4.09
N ALA A 10 -2.52 -1.49 -3.72
CA ALA A 10 -2.26 -1.08 -2.34
C ALA A 10 -3.28 -1.68 -1.38
N LEU A 11 -4.54 -1.75 -1.76
CA LEU A 11 -5.56 -2.37 -0.92
C LEU A 11 -5.28 -3.85 -0.72
N LEU A 12 -4.84 -4.54 -1.74
CA LEU A 12 -4.48 -5.95 -1.63
C LEU A 12 -3.28 -6.14 -0.69
N GLU A 13 -2.26 -5.32 -0.83
CA GLU A 13 -1.09 -5.47 0.03
C GLU A 13 -1.37 -5.08 1.47
N VAL A 14 -1.99 -3.92 1.70
CA VAL A 14 -2.29 -3.48 3.06
C VAL A 14 -3.31 -4.41 3.70
N GLY A 15 -4.33 -4.84 2.94
CA GLY A 15 -5.30 -5.81 3.43
C GLY A 15 -4.65 -7.13 3.79
N GLY A 16 -3.73 -7.60 2.95
CA GLY A 16 -2.98 -8.82 3.23
C GLY A 16 -2.12 -8.68 4.49
N ASP A 17 -1.43 -7.55 4.63
CA ASP A 17 -0.64 -7.29 5.83
C ASP A 17 -1.52 -7.25 7.08
N ALA A 18 -2.68 -6.62 6.99
CA ALA A 18 -3.61 -6.56 8.11
C ALA A 18 -4.08 -7.96 8.52
N LEU A 19 -4.34 -8.82 7.54
CA LEU A 19 -4.76 -10.19 7.81
C LEU A 19 -3.63 -11.02 8.42
N MET A 20 -2.39 -10.78 8.01
CA MET A 20 -1.25 -11.41 8.66
C MET A 20 -1.17 -11.02 10.13
N ARG A 21 -1.43 -9.75 10.43
CA ARG A 21 -1.46 -9.28 11.82
C ARG A 21 -2.57 -9.95 12.61
N VAL A 22 -3.74 -10.15 11.99
CA VAL A 22 -4.84 -10.89 12.63
C VAL A 22 -4.40 -12.32 12.94
N GLY A 23 -3.69 -12.95 12.02
CA GLY A 23 -3.15 -14.30 12.26
C GLY A 23 -2.20 -14.34 13.44
N LEU A 24 -1.30 -13.36 13.53
CA LEU A 24 -0.36 -13.27 14.64
C LEU A 24 -1.04 -13.04 15.98
N ARG A 25 -2.23 -12.46 15.96
CA ARG A 25 -2.99 -12.20 17.19
C ARG A 25 -3.92 -13.34 17.58
N GLY A 26 -3.77 -14.51 16.94
CA GLY A 26 -4.48 -15.72 17.33
C GLY A 26 -5.53 -16.24 16.38
N GLN A 27 -5.91 -15.44 15.37
CA GLN A 27 -6.91 -15.85 14.38
C GLN A 27 -6.19 -16.48 13.18
N VAL A 28 -5.89 -17.75 13.27
CA VAL A 28 -5.00 -18.45 12.32
C VAL A 28 -5.44 -18.35 10.86
N TRP A 29 -6.75 -18.23 10.63
CA TRP A 29 -7.27 -18.08 9.26
C TRP A 29 -6.73 -16.84 8.55
N GLY A 30 -6.29 -15.83 9.32
CA GLY A 30 -5.72 -14.62 8.75
C GLY A 30 -4.46 -14.90 7.93
N TYR A 31 -3.66 -15.89 8.31
CA TYR A 31 -2.47 -16.23 7.54
C TYR A 31 -2.81 -16.70 6.12
N GLY A 32 -3.81 -17.58 5.99
CA GLY A 32 -4.19 -18.09 4.67
C GLY A 32 -4.72 -17.02 3.76
N LEU A 33 -5.70 -16.25 4.23
CA LEU A 33 -6.31 -15.19 3.43
C LEU A 33 -5.31 -14.06 3.16
N GLY A 34 -4.48 -13.71 4.16
CA GLY A 34 -3.46 -12.70 3.99
C GLY A 34 -2.45 -13.09 2.92
N THR A 35 -2.02 -14.34 2.90
CA THR A 35 -1.09 -14.84 1.89
C THR A 35 -1.69 -14.73 0.49
N ILE A 36 -2.97 -15.08 0.34
CA ILE A 36 -3.65 -14.98 -0.95
C ILE A 36 -3.67 -13.53 -1.45
N LEU A 37 -4.03 -12.59 -0.57
CA LEU A 37 -4.07 -11.18 -0.96
C LEU A 37 -2.69 -10.64 -1.31
N LEU A 38 -1.65 -11.04 -0.56
CA LEU A 38 -0.30 -10.60 -0.86
C LEU A 38 0.21 -11.16 -2.19
N ALA A 39 -0.12 -12.40 -2.51
CA ALA A 39 0.24 -12.98 -3.81
C ALA A 39 -0.48 -12.25 -4.94
N ALA A 40 -1.77 -11.96 -4.76
CA ALA A 40 -2.53 -11.21 -5.75
C ALA A 40 -1.96 -9.82 -5.97
N TYR A 41 -1.57 -9.15 -4.89
CA TYR A 41 -0.88 -7.86 -4.99
C TYR A 41 0.38 -7.97 -5.83
N GLY A 42 1.22 -8.96 -5.53
CA GLY A 42 2.49 -9.12 -6.24
C GLY A 42 2.32 -9.31 -7.73
N LEU A 43 1.29 -10.03 -8.13
CA LEU A 43 0.98 -10.20 -9.55
C LEU A 43 0.45 -8.90 -10.16
N LEU A 44 -0.49 -8.27 -9.46
CA LEU A 44 -1.16 -7.08 -9.99
C LEU A 44 -0.21 -5.91 -10.17
N VAL A 45 0.65 -5.66 -9.18
CA VAL A 45 1.54 -4.49 -9.20
C VAL A 45 2.59 -4.59 -10.30
N ASN A 46 2.86 -5.79 -10.79
CA ASN A 46 3.86 -6.01 -11.83
C ASN A 46 3.29 -6.18 -13.23
N LEU A 47 1.96 -6.12 -13.39
CA LEU A 47 1.34 -6.30 -14.70
C LEU A 47 1.68 -5.22 -15.73
N PRO A 48 1.64 -3.91 -15.37
CA PRO A 48 1.88 -2.88 -16.38
C PRO A 48 3.33 -2.84 -16.84
N ALA A 49 3.51 -2.39 -18.08
CA ALA A 49 4.82 -2.24 -18.68
C ALA A 49 5.45 -0.91 -18.33
N LEU A 50 5.50 -0.56 -17.07
CA LEU A 50 6.20 0.62 -16.58
C LEU A 50 7.59 0.24 -16.10
N SER A 51 8.50 1.21 -16.03
CA SER A 51 9.79 0.92 -15.46
C SER A 51 9.60 0.49 -13.99
N PHE A 52 10.40 -0.47 -13.57
CA PHE A 52 10.26 -1.05 -12.24
C PHE A 52 10.41 0.00 -11.15
N GLY A 53 11.47 0.81 -11.23
CA GLY A 53 11.74 1.80 -10.20
C GLY A 53 10.66 2.88 -10.12
N ARG A 54 10.23 3.38 -11.27
CA ARG A 54 9.21 4.42 -11.30
C ARG A 54 7.86 3.89 -10.82
N SER A 55 7.52 2.68 -11.24
CA SER A 55 6.28 2.04 -10.83
C SER A 55 6.23 1.88 -9.32
N LEU A 56 7.31 1.38 -8.72
CA LEU A 56 7.36 1.19 -7.27
C LEU A 56 7.39 2.52 -6.52
N GLY A 57 8.06 3.53 -7.08
CA GLY A 57 8.08 4.85 -6.45
C GLY A 57 6.69 5.46 -6.35
N LEU A 58 5.93 5.41 -7.44
CA LEU A 58 4.55 5.86 -7.44
C LEU A 58 3.70 5.03 -6.49
N TYR A 59 3.92 3.72 -6.51
CA TYR A 59 3.18 2.81 -5.66
C TYR A 59 3.38 3.11 -4.18
N ILE A 60 4.63 3.41 -3.77
CA ILE A 60 4.91 3.70 -2.37
C ILE A 60 4.07 4.87 -1.85
N ALA A 61 3.90 5.92 -2.66
CA ALA A 61 3.08 7.05 -2.24
C ALA A 61 1.62 6.65 -2.05
N VAL A 62 1.07 5.89 -2.99
CA VAL A 62 -0.31 5.40 -2.90
C VAL A 62 -0.45 4.42 -1.74
N PHE A 63 0.51 3.52 -1.61
CA PHE A 63 0.52 2.54 -0.53
C PHE A 63 0.51 3.23 0.83
N PHE A 64 1.31 4.27 1.00
CA PHE A 64 1.36 4.98 2.28
C PHE A 64 0.00 5.55 2.65
N ILE A 65 -0.67 6.21 1.70
CA ILE A 65 -1.99 6.79 1.94
C ILE A 65 -2.99 5.72 2.34
N VAL A 66 -3.03 4.62 1.57
CA VAL A 66 -3.96 3.52 1.85
C VAL A 66 -3.66 2.89 3.19
N SER A 67 -2.36 2.70 3.51
CA SER A 67 -1.99 2.07 4.76
C SER A 67 -2.41 2.89 5.97
N GLN A 68 -2.30 4.22 5.90
CA GLN A 68 -2.72 5.08 7.00
C GLN A 68 -4.23 5.06 7.17
N ALA A 69 -4.98 5.06 6.07
CA ALA A 69 -6.43 4.99 6.14
C ALA A 69 -6.88 3.69 6.79
N LEU A 70 -6.30 2.58 6.38
CA LEU A 70 -6.68 1.28 6.93
C LEU A 70 -6.19 1.09 8.37
N ALA A 71 -5.02 1.62 8.70
CA ALA A 71 -4.53 1.58 10.08
C ALA A 71 -5.51 2.27 11.02
N TRP A 72 -6.03 3.40 10.59
CA TRP A 72 -7.01 4.13 11.39
C TRP A 72 -8.34 3.37 11.46
N LEU A 73 -8.87 2.96 10.30
CA LEU A 73 -10.18 2.33 10.24
C LEU A 73 -10.22 0.95 10.90
N LEU A 74 -9.17 0.15 10.72
CA LEU A 74 -9.15 -1.22 11.22
C LEU A 74 -8.56 -1.36 12.60
N PHE A 75 -7.57 -0.55 12.95
CA PHE A 75 -6.84 -0.70 14.20
C PHE A 75 -6.91 0.53 15.11
N GLY A 76 -7.62 1.56 14.70
CA GLY A 76 -7.77 2.77 15.50
C GLY A 76 -6.49 3.57 15.65
N GLU A 77 -5.50 3.34 14.80
CA GLU A 77 -4.21 4.03 14.87
C GLU A 77 -4.30 5.39 14.19
N ARG A 78 -4.16 6.44 14.97
CA ARG A 78 -4.14 7.80 14.44
C ARG A 78 -2.71 8.18 14.07
N PRO A 79 -2.52 8.87 12.92
CA PRO A 79 -1.17 9.27 12.52
C PRO A 79 -0.59 10.28 13.51
N SER A 80 0.64 10.03 13.93
CA SER A 80 1.40 10.96 14.77
C SER A 80 1.95 12.10 13.92
N LEU A 81 2.49 13.11 14.59
CA LEU A 81 3.13 14.22 13.86
C LEU A 81 4.28 13.72 12.99
N VAL A 82 5.07 12.77 13.49
CA VAL A 82 6.17 12.19 12.72
C VAL A 82 5.66 11.53 11.45
N ILE A 83 4.56 10.79 11.55
CA ILE A 83 3.96 10.13 10.37
C ILE A 83 3.42 11.17 9.40
N ILE A 84 2.82 12.25 9.90
CA ILE A 84 2.32 13.31 9.03
C ILE A 84 3.47 13.99 8.28
N ILE A 85 4.57 14.29 8.96
CA ILE A 85 5.73 14.93 8.32
C ILE A 85 6.36 13.99 7.30
N GLY A 86 6.68 12.77 7.72
CA GLY A 86 7.29 11.79 6.81
C GLY A 86 6.38 11.42 5.67
N GLY A 87 5.10 11.26 5.96
CA GLY A 87 4.11 10.95 4.94
C GLY A 87 3.95 12.06 3.91
N THR A 88 4.03 13.30 4.34
CA THR A 88 3.97 14.44 3.41
C THR A 88 5.14 14.38 2.42
N LEU A 89 6.33 14.02 2.90
CA LEU A 89 7.50 13.87 2.05
C LEU A 89 7.32 12.71 1.06
N ILE A 90 6.76 11.60 1.52
CA ILE A 90 6.52 10.44 0.66
C ILE A 90 5.53 10.80 -0.46
N VAL A 91 4.41 11.44 -0.10
CA VAL A 91 3.39 11.81 -1.06
C VAL A 91 3.90 12.87 -2.02
N ALA A 92 4.67 13.83 -1.52
CA ALA A 92 5.28 14.86 -2.37
C ALA A 92 6.25 14.22 -3.38
N GLY A 93 7.05 13.25 -2.94
CA GLY A 93 7.94 12.51 -3.83
C GLY A 93 7.17 11.76 -4.90
N GLY A 94 6.07 11.12 -4.53
CA GLY A 94 5.20 10.44 -5.49
C GLY A 94 4.59 11.40 -6.50
N ALA A 95 4.19 12.59 -6.05
CA ALA A 95 3.66 13.61 -6.95
C ALA A 95 4.70 14.06 -7.97
N VAL A 96 5.94 14.20 -7.54
CA VAL A 96 7.04 14.53 -8.46
C VAL A 96 7.21 13.46 -9.53
N LEU A 97 7.16 12.19 -9.13
CA LEU A 97 7.26 11.08 -10.07
C LEU A 97 6.11 11.08 -11.07
N LEU A 98 4.91 11.40 -10.61
CA LEU A 98 3.73 11.42 -11.45
C LEU A 98 3.79 12.56 -12.46
N VAL A 99 4.11 13.76 -12.00
CA VAL A 99 4.14 14.96 -12.83
C VAL A 99 5.35 14.95 -13.75
N GLY A 100 6.49 14.46 -13.25
CA GLY A 100 7.72 14.36 -14.03
C GLY A 100 7.57 13.51 -15.26
N GLY A 101 6.70 12.52 -15.23
CA GLY A 101 6.20 11.85 -16.42
C GLY A 101 7.18 10.98 -17.19
N ARG A 102 8.38 10.82 -16.74
CA ARG A 102 9.37 10.14 -17.58
C ARG A 102 10.21 9.11 -16.91
#